data_984421ff99ae28d60ae715948d614286
#
_entry.id   984421ff99ae28d60ae715948d614286
#
_cell.length_a   1.000
_cell.length_b   1.000
_cell.length_c   1.000
_cell.angle_alpha   90.00
_cell.angle_beta   90.00
_cell.angle_gamma   90.00
#
_symmetry.space_group_name_H-M   'P 1'
#
loop_
_entity.id
_entity.type
_entity.pdbx_description
1 polymer ?
#
loop_
_entity_poly.entity_id
_entity_poly.type
_entity_poly.pdbx_seq_one_letter_code
_entity_poly.pdbx_strand_id
1 'polypeptide(L)'
;QVRIVKFGEYVFRLFFHSIISVYGLYYFVNSGWWFQTLQIIQGYPLDEIASSMAWYYLLQAAYNVDAFLSLLELSFCIKFHDGATPIVAWSSSVRGDFSEMFLHHLATNGLVLSSSLTRLNRIGALVFVIHDVSDVPVDLSKLANFLKWKRTTIVCFLLMTVTWMYTRLYLLSRIYYVALTKPQYSLMQGIPVIMYVCYRHFF
;
A
#
# COMPACT_ATOMS: atom_id res chain seq x y z
N GLN A 1 -7.59 -17.42 -22.80
CA GLN A 1 -7.16 -16.02 -22.66
C GLN A 1 -7.23 -15.53 -21.21
N VAL A 2 -8.37 -15.63 -20.51
CA VAL A 2 -8.54 -15.12 -19.12
C VAL A 2 -7.52 -15.69 -18.13
N ARG A 3 -7.14 -16.97 -18.24
CA ARG A 3 -6.12 -17.56 -17.35
C ARG A 3 -4.72 -17.00 -17.58
N ILE A 4 -4.37 -16.68 -18.82
CA ILE A 4 -3.05 -16.10 -19.16
C ILE A 4 -2.95 -14.69 -18.60
N VAL A 5 -4.00 -13.88 -18.74
CA VAL A 5 -4.04 -12.52 -18.18
C VAL A 5 -3.88 -12.54 -16.66
N LYS A 6 -4.65 -13.38 -15.95
CA LYS A 6 -4.53 -13.52 -14.49
C LYS A 6 -3.15 -14.00 -14.05
N PHE A 7 -2.53 -14.90 -14.79
CA PHE A 7 -1.14 -15.32 -14.50
C PHE A 7 -0.18 -14.15 -14.63
N GLY A 8 -0.29 -13.38 -15.72
CA GLY A 8 0.52 -12.18 -15.94
C GLY A 8 0.37 -11.17 -14.80
N GLU A 9 -0.85 -10.92 -14.32
CA GLU A 9 -1.12 -10.03 -13.18
C GLU A 9 -0.42 -10.52 -11.89
N TYR A 10 -0.52 -11.81 -11.55
CA TYR A 10 0.12 -12.34 -10.34
C TYR A 10 1.64 -12.27 -10.41
N VAL A 11 2.23 -12.57 -11.58
CA VAL A 11 3.68 -12.47 -11.79
C VAL A 11 4.12 -11.01 -11.71
N PHE A 12 3.40 -10.07 -12.34
CA PHE A 12 3.72 -8.65 -12.31
C PHE A 12 3.69 -8.11 -10.86
N ARG A 13 2.63 -8.40 -10.11
CA ARG A 13 2.50 -7.97 -8.72
C ARG A 13 3.62 -8.52 -7.84
N LEU A 14 3.90 -9.82 -7.93
CA LEU A 14 4.99 -10.45 -7.20
C LEU A 14 6.34 -9.80 -7.51
N PHE A 15 6.60 -9.54 -8.80
CA PHE A 15 7.83 -8.91 -9.24
C PHE A 15 7.94 -7.46 -8.73
N PHE A 16 6.87 -6.69 -8.87
CA PHE A 16 6.80 -5.31 -8.38
C PHE A 16 7.04 -5.24 -6.87
N HIS A 17 6.24 -5.96 -6.07
CA HIS A 17 6.37 -5.94 -4.61
C HIS A 17 7.73 -6.48 -4.14
N SER A 18 8.32 -7.46 -4.83
CA SER A 18 9.65 -7.96 -4.48
C SER A 18 10.73 -6.90 -4.69
N ILE A 19 10.74 -6.23 -5.84
CA ILE A 19 11.74 -5.19 -6.14
C ILE A 19 11.58 -3.99 -5.21
N ILE A 20 10.36 -3.50 -5.07
CA ILE A 20 10.10 -2.30 -4.29
C ILE A 20 10.33 -2.52 -2.79
N SER A 21 10.04 -3.73 -2.28
CA SER A 21 10.35 -4.13 -0.90
C SER A 21 11.86 -4.16 -0.65
N VAL A 22 12.63 -4.77 -1.55
CA VAL A 22 14.10 -4.83 -1.43
C VAL A 22 14.68 -3.43 -1.45
N TYR A 23 14.24 -2.59 -2.38
CA TYR A 23 14.71 -1.20 -2.45
C TYR A 23 14.36 -0.41 -1.19
N GLY A 24 13.10 -0.50 -0.73
CA GLY A 24 12.64 0.18 0.47
C GLY A 24 13.38 -0.28 1.73
N LEU A 25 13.53 -1.60 1.92
CA LEU A 25 14.30 -2.16 3.05
C LEU A 25 15.75 -1.71 3.02
N TYR A 26 16.41 -1.79 1.85
CA TYR A 26 17.78 -1.31 1.69
C TYR A 26 17.91 0.16 2.10
N TYR A 27 16.98 1.01 1.63
CA TYR A 27 16.98 2.44 1.96
C TYR A 27 16.81 2.68 3.46
N PHE A 28 15.81 2.06 4.09
CA PHE A 28 15.49 2.29 5.50
C PHE A 28 16.51 1.69 6.46
N VAL A 29 17.11 0.54 6.13
CA VAL A 29 18.18 -0.06 6.92
C VAL A 29 19.44 0.82 6.88
N ASN A 30 19.85 1.27 5.69
CA ASN A 30 21.04 2.11 5.54
C ASN A 30 20.87 3.51 6.13
N SER A 31 19.66 4.05 6.15
CA SER A 31 19.38 5.34 6.82
C SER A 31 19.32 5.22 8.36
N GLY A 32 19.33 4.01 8.91
CA GLY A 32 19.15 3.75 10.33
C GLY A 32 17.70 3.90 10.83
N TRP A 33 16.79 4.35 10.00
CA TRP A 33 15.41 4.66 10.40
C TRP A 33 14.59 3.43 10.78
N TRP A 34 14.94 2.28 10.24
CA TRP A 34 14.28 1.02 10.61
C TRP A 34 14.37 0.72 12.11
N PHE A 35 15.53 1.01 12.71
CA PHE A 35 15.77 0.75 14.13
C PHE A 35 15.43 1.95 15.02
N GLN A 36 15.50 3.16 14.48
CA GLN A 36 15.33 4.41 15.21
C GLN A 36 14.20 5.25 14.62
N THR A 37 12.96 4.83 14.86
CA THR A 37 11.75 5.46 14.31
C THR A 37 11.66 6.97 14.63
N LEU A 38 12.28 7.42 15.74
CA LEU A 38 12.34 8.85 16.10
C LEU A 38 13.11 9.71 15.10
N GLN A 39 14.11 9.15 14.43
CA GLN A 39 14.90 9.90 13.45
C GLN A 39 14.14 10.24 12.17
N ILE A 40 13.06 9.50 11.89
CA ILE A 40 12.21 9.75 10.71
C ILE A 40 11.56 11.13 10.77
N ILE A 41 11.35 11.63 12.00
CA ILE A 41 10.63 12.89 12.26
C ILE A 41 11.57 14.05 12.53
N GLN A 42 12.84 13.76 12.76
CA GLN A 42 13.83 14.81 12.97
C GLN A 42 13.91 15.69 11.71
N GLY A 43 13.89 16.99 11.93
CA GLY A 43 13.94 17.98 10.85
C GLY A 43 12.60 18.35 10.21
N TYR A 44 11.51 17.66 10.55
CA TYR A 44 10.17 18.04 10.07
C TYR A 44 9.79 19.47 10.53
N PRO A 45 9.18 20.31 9.68
CA PRO A 45 8.76 20.10 8.28
C PRO A 45 9.77 20.61 7.23
N LEU A 46 10.98 20.99 7.64
CA LEU A 46 11.95 21.73 6.81
C LEU A 46 12.91 20.81 6.04
N ASP A 47 12.93 19.53 6.36
CA ASP A 47 13.85 18.60 5.73
C ASP A 47 13.54 18.41 4.24
N GLU A 48 14.60 18.50 3.43
CA GLU A 48 14.54 18.14 2.02
C GLU A 48 14.38 16.63 1.85
N ILE A 49 13.55 16.27 0.88
CA ILE A 49 13.33 14.88 0.52
C ILE A 49 14.41 14.47 -0.47
N ALA A 50 15.22 13.46 -0.13
CA ALA A 50 16.20 12.91 -1.06
C ALA A 50 15.52 12.45 -2.36
N SER A 51 16.14 12.71 -3.51
CA SER A 51 15.58 12.35 -4.82
C SER A 51 15.24 10.87 -4.94
N SER A 52 16.05 10.00 -4.32
CA SER A 52 15.80 8.55 -4.27
C SER A 52 14.51 8.20 -3.54
N MET A 53 14.21 8.87 -2.43
CA MET A 53 12.95 8.70 -1.69
C MET A 53 11.76 9.27 -2.47
N ALA A 54 11.93 10.42 -3.13
CA ALA A 54 10.88 11.00 -3.94
C ALA A 54 10.46 10.06 -5.09
N TRP A 55 11.43 9.46 -5.77
CA TRP A 55 11.15 8.44 -6.80
C TRP A 55 10.46 7.20 -6.24
N TYR A 56 10.94 6.68 -5.10
CA TYR A 56 10.28 5.56 -4.43
C TYR A 56 8.81 5.88 -4.14
N TYR A 57 8.56 7.07 -3.57
CA TYR A 57 7.22 7.51 -3.21
C TYR A 57 6.30 7.67 -4.43
N LEU A 58 6.82 8.24 -5.53
CA LEU A 58 6.07 8.41 -6.77
C LEU A 58 5.72 7.06 -7.41
N LEU A 59 6.64 6.10 -7.41
CA LEU A 59 6.37 4.74 -7.92
C LEU A 59 5.28 4.06 -7.12
N GLN A 60 5.32 4.17 -5.81
CA GLN A 60 4.29 3.63 -4.92
C GLN A 60 2.93 4.31 -5.13
N ALA A 61 2.92 5.64 -5.24
CA ALA A 61 1.70 6.38 -5.52
C ALA A 61 1.09 5.97 -6.87
N ALA A 62 1.90 5.87 -7.92
CA ALA A 62 1.47 5.46 -9.24
C ALA A 62 0.87 4.04 -9.22
N TYR A 63 1.52 3.09 -8.55
CA TYR A 63 1.02 1.73 -8.41
C TYR A 63 -0.33 1.67 -7.68
N ASN A 64 -0.49 2.42 -6.59
CA ASN A 64 -1.75 2.45 -5.83
C ASN A 64 -2.89 3.09 -6.63
N VAL A 65 -2.62 4.12 -7.42
CA VAL A 65 -3.60 4.73 -8.33
C VAL A 65 -3.99 3.75 -9.44
N ASP A 66 -3.01 3.08 -10.07
CA ASP A 66 -3.26 2.08 -11.10
C ASP A 66 -4.13 0.92 -10.56
N ALA A 67 -3.80 0.42 -9.37
CA ALA A 67 -4.59 -0.64 -8.72
C ALA A 67 -6.04 -0.20 -8.43
N PHE A 68 -6.24 1.06 -8.04
CA PHE A 68 -7.57 1.62 -7.84
C PHE A 68 -8.35 1.76 -9.15
N LEU A 69 -7.71 2.28 -10.20
CA LEU A 69 -8.33 2.39 -11.52
C LEU A 69 -8.69 1.02 -12.09
N SER A 70 -7.81 0.04 -11.97
CA SER A 70 -8.06 -1.35 -12.39
C SER A 70 -9.25 -1.97 -11.65
N LEU A 71 -9.42 -1.67 -10.35
CA LEU A 71 -10.60 -2.11 -9.60
C LEU A 71 -11.88 -1.50 -10.15
N LEU A 72 -11.85 -0.21 -10.51
CA LEU A 72 -12.99 0.48 -11.11
C LEU A 72 -13.32 -0.06 -12.49
N GLU A 73 -12.33 -0.25 -13.35
CA GLU A 73 -12.51 -0.82 -14.71
C GLU A 73 -13.15 -2.20 -14.67
N LEU A 74 -12.71 -3.07 -13.76
CA LEU A 74 -13.30 -4.40 -13.59
C LEU A 74 -14.75 -4.37 -13.07
N SER A 75 -15.13 -3.30 -12.38
CA SER A 75 -16.44 -3.17 -11.75
C SER A 75 -17.46 -2.44 -12.62
N PHE A 76 -16.99 -1.55 -13.48
CA PHE A 76 -17.84 -0.77 -14.37
C PHE A 76 -17.66 -1.26 -15.81
N CYS A 77 -18.73 -1.81 -16.40
CA CYS A 77 -18.78 -2.09 -17.84
C CYS A 77 -19.39 -0.89 -18.55
N ILE A 78 -18.66 -0.33 -19.52
CA ILE A 78 -19.22 0.63 -20.46
C ILE A 78 -19.92 -0.17 -21.57
N LYS A 79 -21.25 -0.20 -21.58
CA LYS A 79 -22.03 -0.79 -22.65
C LYS A 79 -22.45 0.31 -23.62
N PHE A 80 -22.10 0.13 -24.88
CA PHE A 80 -22.64 0.94 -25.96
C PHE A 80 -23.91 0.27 -26.46
N HIS A 81 -25.03 0.93 -26.31
CA HIS A 81 -26.28 0.48 -26.91
C HIS A 81 -26.43 1.14 -28.28
N ASP A 82 -26.72 0.32 -29.31
CA ASP A 82 -26.88 0.70 -30.72
C ASP A 82 -26.84 2.21 -31.04
N GLY A 83 -25.64 2.73 -31.07
CA GLY A 83 -25.34 3.96 -31.82
C GLY A 83 -25.35 5.29 -31.10
N ALA A 84 -25.64 5.43 -29.77
CA ALA A 84 -25.78 6.80 -29.31
C ALA A 84 -25.08 7.16 -27.99
N THR A 85 -25.28 6.48 -26.87
CA THR A 85 -24.72 6.93 -25.60
C THR A 85 -24.08 5.80 -24.83
N PRO A 86 -22.86 6.01 -24.29
CA PRO A 86 -22.25 5.04 -23.40
C PRO A 86 -23.08 4.92 -22.12
N ILE A 87 -23.60 3.74 -21.84
CA ILE A 87 -24.27 3.46 -20.58
C ILE A 87 -23.24 2.82 -19.65
N VAL A 88 -22.86 3.51 -18.60
CA VAL A 88 -22.04 2.94 -17.52
C VAL A 88 -22.97 2.02 -16.72
N ALA A 89 -22.78 0.72 -16.86
CA ALA A 89 -23.54 -0.26 -16.12
C ALA A 89 -22.63 -0.98 -15.12
N TRP A 90 -23.19 -1.30 -13.96
CA TRP A 90 -22.51 -2.14 -12.97
C TRP A 90 -22.29 -3.54 -13.57
N SER A 91 -21.07 -4.05 -13.51
CA SER A 91 -20.75 -5.37 -14.04
C SER A 91 -21.46 -6.46 -13.24
N SER A 92 -22.07 -7.42 -13.92
CA SER A 92 -22.65 -8.62 -13.27
C SER A 92 -21.60 -9.53 -12.61
N SER A 93 -20.32 -9.29 -12.88
CA SER A 93 -19.19 -10.03 -12.34
C SER A 93 -18.40 -9.25 -11.28
N VAL A 94 -19.04 -8.29 -10.61
CA VAL A 94 -18.40 -7.55 -9.52
C VAL A 94 -17.93 -8.53 -8.44
N ARG A 95 -16.71 -8.30 -7.97
CA ARG A 95 -16.12 -9.07 -6.86
C ARG A 95 -16.98 -8.95 -5.62
N GLY A 96 -17.13 -10.04 -4.87
CA GLY A 96 -17.90 -10.03 -3.62
C GLY A 96 -17.31 -9.12 -2.53
N ASP A 97 -16.02 -8.80 -2.64
CA ASP A 97 -15.26 -7.92 -1.73
C ASP A 97 -15.04 -6.51 -2.32
N PHE A 98 -15.87 -6.08 -3.27
CA PHE A 98 -15.67 -4.80 -3.96
C PHE A 98 -15.72 -3.60 -3.00
N SER A 99 -16.69 -3.56 -2.09
CA SER A 99 -16.87 -2.44 -1.16
C SER A 99 -15.68 -2.26 -0.24
N GLU A 100 -15.15 -3.38 0.28
CA GLU A 100 -13.98 -3.39 1.15
C GLU A 100 -12.74 -2.93 0.38
N MET A 101 -12.53 -3.46 -0.81
CA MET A 101 -11.40 -3.09 -1.65
C MET A 101 -11.49 -1.64 -2.13
N PHE A 102 -12.68 -1.16 -2.48
CA PHE A 102 -12.91 0.23 -2.87
C PHE A 102 -12.56 1.20 -1.74
N LEU A 103 -13.08 0.95 -0.53
CA LEU A 103 -12.78 1.76 0.65
C LEU A 103 -11.29 1.71 1.00
N HIS A 104 -10.67 0.53 0.91
CA HIS A 104 -9.25 0.36 1.14
C HIS A 104 -8.40 1.22 0.17
N HIS A 105 -8.64 1.12 -1.13
CA HIS A 105 -7.90 1.91 -2.12
C HIS A 105 -8.16 3.40 -2.01
N LEU A 106 -9.40 3.80 -1.69
CA LEU A 106 -9.74 5.19 -1.45
C LEU A 106 -8.98 5.75 -0.25
N ALA A 107 -8.98 5.03 0.87
CA ALA A 107 -8.25 5.40 2.07
C ALA A 107 -6.73 5.45 1.83
N THR A 108 -6.16 4.44 1.16
CA THR A 108 -4.73 4.37 0.85
C THR A 108 -4.31 5.56 -0.02
N ASN A 109 -5.01 5.82 -1.14
CA ASN A 109 -4.68 6.96 -2.00
C ASN A 109 -4.87 8.30 -1.28
N GLY A 110 -5.89 8.42 -0.43
CA GLY A 110 -6.12 9.59 0.43
C GLY A 110 -4.96 9.82 1.42
N LEU A 111 -4.45 8.76 2.06
CA LEU A 111 -3.29 8.83 2.95
C LEU A 111 -2.01 9.19 2.19
N VAL A 112 -1.79 8.62 1.01
CA VAL A 112 -0.66 8.95 0.14
C VAL A 112 -0.68 10.43 -0.22
N LEU A 113 -1.81 10.94 -0.66
CA LEU A 113 -1.97 12.35 -1.02
C LEU A 113 -1.77 13.26 0.20
N SER A 114 -2.40 12.95 1.34
CA SER A 114 -2.30 13.77 2.54
C SER A 114 -0.87 13.78 3.11
N SER A 115 -0.17 12.64 3.15
CA SER A 115 1.23 12.59 3.60
C SER A 115 2.18 13.34 2.67
N SER A 116 1.90 13.36 1.36
CA SER A 116 2.66 14.17 0.40
C SER A 116 2.43 15.67 0.62
N LEU A 117 1.18 16.10 0.78
CA LEU A 117 0.83 17.51 1.01
C LEU A 117 1.36 18.03 2.35
N THR A 118 1.41 17.19 3.37
CA THR A 118 1.92 17.55 4.71
C THR A 118 3.43 17.33 4.85
N ARG A 119 4.15 16.93 3.80
CA ARG A 119 5.58 16.60 3.81
C ARG A 119 5.96 15.46 4.77
N LEU A 120 5.02 14.59 5.10
CA LEU A 120 5.27 13.39 5.92
C LEU A 120 5.72 12.18 5.07
N ASN A 121 6.39 12.42 3.95
CA ASN A 121 6.76 11.38 2.99
C ASN A 121 7.66 10.29 3.58
N ARG A 122 8.49 10.62 4.59
CA ARG A 122 9.34 9.62 5.27
C ARG A 122 8.49 8.59 6.02
N ILE A 123 7.47 9.06 6.74
CA ILE A 123 6.53 8.16 7.44
C ILE A 123 5.70 7.38 6.43
N GLY A 124 5.17 8.05 5.41
CA GLY A 124 4.43 7.39 4.33
C GLY A 124 5.26 6.32 3.61
N ALA A 125 6.52 6.61 3.30
CA ALA A 125 7.43 5.65 2.70
C ALA A 125 7.70 4.43 3.61
N LEU A 126 7.85 4.64 4.93
CA LEU A 126 8.00 3.54 5.88
C LEU A 126 6.74 2.66 5.92
N VAL A 127 5.56 3.28 5.91
CA VAL A 127 4.28 2.56 5.84
C VAL A 127 4.22 1.71 4.56
N PHE A 128 4.61 2.25 3.41
CA PHE A 128 4.69 1.47 2.17
C PHE A 128 5.61 0.26 2.31
N VAL A 129 6.85 0.43 2.79
CA VAL A 129 7.79 -0.70 2.96
C VAL A 129 7.20 -1.81 3.82
N ILE A 130 6.56 -1.45 4.94
CA ILE A 130 5.93 -2.42 5.85
C ILE A 130 4.81 -3.18 5.14
N HIS A 131 4.06 -2.52 4.26
CA HIS A 131 2.98 -3.13 3.49
C HIS A 131 3.53 -4.04 2.40
N ASP A 132 4.46 -3.54 1.58
CA ASP A 132 5.04 -4.29 0.47
C ASP A 132 5.75 -5.57 0.90
N VAL A 133 6.51 -5.53 2.01
CA VAL A 133 7.17 -6.72 2.57
C VAL A 133 6.15 -7.80 2.92
N SER A 134 4.96 -7.41 3.41
CA SER A 134 3.91 -8.38 3.71
C SER A 134 3.17 -8.86 2.46
N ASP A 135 3.19 -8.09 1.37
CA ASP A 135 2.47 -8.43 0.14
C ASP A 135 3.22 -9.43 -0.74
N VAL A 136 4.56 -9.52 -0.61
CA VAL A 136 5.36 -10.53 -1.32
C VAL A 136 4.87 -11.97 -1.04
N PRO A 137 4.75 -12.44 0.22
CA PRO A 137 4.23 -13.78 0.48
C PRO A 137 2.72 -13.92 0.12
N VAL A 138 1.94 -12.83 0.12
CA VAL A 138 0.54 -12.84 -0.37
C VAL A 138 0.51 -13.18 -1.85
N ASP A 139 1.29 -12.48 -2.66
CA ASP A 139 1.32 -12.69 -4.11
C ASP A 139 1.92 -14.06 -4.48
N LEU A 140 2.96 -14.46 -3.75
CA LEU A 140 3.53 -15.81 -3.92
C LEU A 140 2.52 -16.91 -3.58
N SER A 141 1.71 -16.73 -2.52
CA SER A 141 0.62 -17.65 -2.16
C SER A 141 -0.44 -17.73 -3.26
N LYS A 142 -0.86 -16.57 -3.81
CA LYS A 142 -1.82 -16.52 -4.93
C LYS A 142 -1.28 -17.23 -6.16
N LEU A 143 -0.02 -16.98 -6.52
CA LEU A 143 0.63 -17.61 -7.66
C LEU A 143 0.76 -19.13 -7.48
N ALA A 144 1.22 -19.59 -6.30
CA ALA A 144 1.34 -21.00 -5.97
C ALA A 144 -0.02 -21.72 -6.01
N ASN A 145 -1.07 -21.07 -5.51
CA ASN A 145 -2.44 -21.60 -5.57
C ASN A 145 -2.94 -21.69 -7.04
N PHE A 146 -2.65 -20.69 -7.85
CA PHE A 146 -2.97 -20.69 -9.27
C PHE A 146 -2.28 -21.84 -10.01
N LEU A 147 -1.04 -22.15 -9.66
CA LEU A 147 -0.26 -23.29 -10.19
C LEU A 147 -0.66 -24.63 -9.56
N LYS A 148 -1.59 -24.62 -8.60
CA LYS A 148 -2.05 -25.81 -7.85
C LYS A 148 -0.95 -26.49 -7.03
N TRP A 149 0.06 -25.78 -6.59
CA TRP A 149 1.15 -26.25 -5.73
C TRP A 149 0.72 -26.21 -4.26
N LYS A 150 -0.07 -27.18 -3.83
CA LYS A 150 -0.72 -27.21 -2.50
C LYS A 150 0.26 -27.01 -1.33
N ARG A 151 1.40 -27.69 -1.33
CA ARG A 151 2.39 -27.56 -0.25
C ARG A 151 2.99 -26.16 -0.18
N THR A 152 3.40 -25.62 -1.33
CA THR A 152 3.94 -24.26 -1.44
C THR A 152 2.90 -23.21 -1.01
N THR A 153 1.64 -23.38 -1.42
CA THR A 153 0.54 -22.49 -0.99
C THR A 153 0.40 -22.44 0.53
N ILE A 154 0.45 -23.61 1.21
CA ILE A 154 0.33 -23.67 2.67
C ILE A 154 1.52 -22.96 3.34
N VAL A 155 2.74 -23.23 2.89
CA VAL A 155 3.95 -22.58 3.44
C VAL A 155 3.89 -21.06 3.23
N CYS A 156 3.56 -20.60 2.03
CA CYS A 156 3.44 -19.19 1.72
C CYS A 156 2.31 -18.53 2.54
N PHE A 157 1.20 -19.23 2.78
CA PHE A 157 0.13 -18.73 3.63
C PHE A 157 0.56 -18.55 5.09
N LEU A 158 1.31 -19.50 5.64
CA LEU A 158 1.86 -19.37 6.99
C LEU A 158 2.87 -18.22 7.08
N LEU A 159 3.76 -18.09 6.11
CA LEU A 159 4.70 -16.96 6.01
C LEU A 159 3.96 -15.63 5.91
N MET A 160 2.93 -15.55 5.07
CA MET A 160 2.06 -14.40 4.96
C MET A 160 1.47 -14.01 6.31
N THR A 161 0.88 -14.97 7.03
CA THR A 161 0.24 -14.72 8.33
C THR A 161 1.24 -14.17 9.34
N VAL A 162 2.42 -14.79 9.48
CA VAL A 162 3.47 -14.34 10.41
C VAL A 162 3.99 -12.96 10.03
N THR A 163 4.29 -12.74 8.75
CA THR A 163 4.79 -11.46 8.26
C THR A 163 3.75 -10.36 8.46
N TRP A 164 2.49 -10.64 8.15
CA TRP A 164 1.38 -9.71 8.32
C TRP A 164 1.19 -9.32 9.80
N MET A 165 1.16 -10.29 10.71
CA MET A 165 1.06 -10.02 12.15
C MET A 165 2.24 -9.17 12.64
N TYR A 166 3.45 -9.49 12.23
CA TYR A 166 4.63 -8.72 12.64
C TYR A 166 4.60 -7.30 12.11
N THR A 167 4.32 -7.12 10.82
CA THR A 167 4.36 -5.79 10.18
C THR A 167 3.19 -4.92 10.59
N ARG A 168 1.96 -5.47 10.63
CA ARG A 168 0.73 -4.69 10.88
C ARG A 168 0.42 -4.52 12.36
N LEU A 169 0.58 -5.57 13.17
CA LEU A 169 0.25 -5.48 14.58
C LEU A 169 1.41 -4.94 15.41
N TYR A 170 2.65 -5.35 15.13
CA TYR A 170 3.78 -4.91 15.94
C TYR A 170 4.44 -3.64 15.40
N LEU A 171 4.95 -3.65 14.16
CA LEU A 171 5.72 -2.51 13.63
C LEU A 171 4.85 -1.27 13.44
N LEU A 172 3.69 -1.41 12.83
CA LEU A 172 2.78 -0.29 12.59
C LEU A 172 2.28 0.31 13.90
N SER A 173 1.90 -0.51 14.88
CA SER A 173 1.48 -0.05 16.21
C SER A 173 2.62 0.66 16.94
N ARG A 174 3.86 0.20 16.82
CA ARG A 174 5.04 0.86 17.38
C ARG A 174 5.28 2.23 16.74
N ILE A 175 5.19 2.35 15.42
CA ILE A 175 5.31 3.64 14.72
C ILE A 175 4.24 4.60 15.21
N TYR A 176 3.00 4.13 15.30
CA TYR A 176 1.86 4.90 15.77
C TYR A 176 2.05 5.36 17.23
N TYR A 177 2.49 4.46 18.12
CA TYR A 177 2.78 4.79 19.51
C TYR A 177 3.85 5.89 19.62
N VAL A 178 4.95 5.76 18.88
CA VAL A 178 6.01 6.77 18.84
C VAL A 178 5.48 8.09 18.32
N ALA A 179 4.66 8.04 17.26
CA ALA A 179 4.02 9.20 16.68
C ALA A 179 3.14 9.98 17.68
N LEU A 180 2.43 9.29 18.55
CA LEU A 180 1.49 9.92 19.50
C LEU A 180 2.13 10.37 20.79
N THR A 181 3.20 9.71 21.25
CA THR A 181 3.69 9.90 22.63
C THR A 181 4.89 10.83 22.74
N LYS A 182 5.57 11.17 21.64
CA LYS A 182 6.77 12.00 21.72
C LYS A 182 6.47 13.48 21.57
N PRO A 183 6.94 14.36 22.52
CA PRO A 183 6.59 15.78 22.57
C PRO A 183 7.09 16.60 21.36
N GLN A 184 8.00 16.09 20.56
CA GLN A 184 8.41 16.72 19.30
C GLN A 184 7.27 16.85 18.30
N TYR A 185 6.18 16.09 18.49
CA TYR A 185 4.94 16.21 17.73
C TYR A 185 4.04 17.38 18.14
N SER A 186 4.27 18.01 19.27
CA SER A 186 3.53 19.24 19.61
C SER A 186 3.79 20.37 18.60
N LEU A 187 4.87 20.29 17.83
CA LEU A 187 5.15 21.16 16.68
C LEU A 187 4.35 20.79 15.43
N MET A 188 3.69 19.63 15.40
CA MET A 188 2.83 19.18 14.31
C MET A 188 1.40 19.75 14.41
N GLN A 189 1.21 20.91 14.99
CA GLN A 189 -0.09 21.60 15.09
C GLN A 189 -0.73 21.94 13.73
N GLY A 190 -0.08 21.61 12.62
CA GLY A 190 -0.60 21.78 11.28
C GLY A 190 -1.04 20.50 10.56
N ILE A 191 -1.03 19.33 11.23
CA ILE A 191 -1.58 18.13 10.60
C ILE A 191 -3.10 18.31 10.52
N PRO A 192 -3.71 18.23 9.31
CA PRO A 192 -5.15 18.29 9.20
C PRO A 192 -5.79 17.24 10.13
N VAL A 193 -6.76 17.66 10.93
CA VAL A 193 -7.53 16.78 11.84
C VAL A 193 -8.03 15.52 11.11
N ILE A 194 -8.30 15.65 9.83
CA ILE A 194 -8.67 14.55 8.92
C ILE A 194 -7.61 13.43 8.91
N MET A 195 -6.33 13.77 8.85
CA MET A 195 -5.26 12.76 8.83
C MET A 195 -5.15 12.05 10.20
N TYR A 196 -5.33 12.78 11.30
CA TYR A 196 -5.39 12.22 12.65
C TYR A 196 -6.61 11.31 12.83
N VAL A 197 -7.78 11.73 12.33
CA VAL A 197 -9.03 10.98 12.41
C VAL A 197 -8.98 9.74 11.51
N CYS A 198 -8.49 9.86 10.28
CA CYS A 198 -8.31 8.70 9.39
C CYS A 198 -7.34 7.68 9.98
N TYR A 199 -6.23 8.13 10.54
CA TYR A 199 -5.27 7.25 11.18
C TYR A 199 -5.84 6.54 12.43
N ARG A 200 -6.73 7.20 13.17
CA ARG A 200 -7.37 6.66 14.37
C ARG A 200 -8.53 5.70 14.10
N HIS A 201 -9.20 5.80 12.95
CA HIS A 201 -10.43 5.05 12.67
C HIS A 201 -10.26 3.96 11.60
N PHE A 202 -9.19 4.00 10.79
CA PHE A 202 -8.96 3.04 9.69
C PHE A 202 -7.81 2.06 9.95
N PHE A 203 -7.08 2.19 11.03
CA PHE A 203 -6.02 1.32 11.49
C PHE A 203 -6.09 1.08 13.00
#